data_25dd96ff15c1ebd5990abfa2496fe4d1
#
_entry.id   25dd96ff15c1ebd5990abfa2496fe4d1
#
_cell.length_a   1.000
_cell.length_b   1.000
_cell.length_c   1.000
_cell.angle_alpha   90.00
_cell.angle_beta   90.00
_cell.angle_gamma   90.00
#
_symmetry.space_group_name_H-M   'P 1'
#
loop_
_entity.id
_entity.type
_entity.pdbx_description
1 polymer ?
#
loop_
_entity_poly.entity_id
_entity_poly.type
_entity_poly.pdbx_seq_one_letter_code
_entity_poly.pdbx_strand_id
1 'polypeptide(L)'
;MIHVFLKLEGNSVRNRLWNFLVVHSEFDYSMKDIAKFSDVSYTALKEIWKELVKRKIVIYTRNVGKAKMYKLNIENLQVEKFVEYYWSVVNLEVDKQLKEEALIA
;
A
#
# COMPACT_ATOMS: atom_id res chain seq x y z
N MET A 1 -11.72 7.37 1.53
CA MET A 1 -11.74 5.91 1.61
C MET A 1 -10.37 5.27 1.78
N ILE A 2 -9.37 5.68 0.98
CA ILE A 2 -8.01 5.15 1.13
C ILE A 2 -7.36 5.46 2.47
N HIS A 3 -7.91 6.40 3.23
CA HIS A 3 -7.40 6.76 4.55
C HIS A 3 -7.97 5.90 5.70
N VAL A 4 -8.93 5.04 5.44
CA VAL A 4 -9.55 4.18 6.46
C VAL A 4 -8.51 3.29 7.14
N PHE A 5 -7.69 2.61 6.35
CA PHE A 5 -6.64 1.75 6.88
C PHE A 5 -5.67 2.52 7.79
N LEU A 6 -5.22 3.70 7.33
CA LEU A 6 -4.29 4.54 8.08
C LEU A 6 -4.92 5.09 9.38
N LYS A 7 -6.19 5.42 9.31
CA LYS A 7 -6.94 5.90 10.48
C LYS A 7 -7.01 4.85 11.59
N LEU A 8 -7.25 3.60 11.21
CA LEU A 8 -7.45 2.52 12.17
C LEU A 8 -6.13 1.87 12.61
N GLU A 9 -5.18 1.71 11.68
CA GLU A 9 -3.94 0.97 11.94
C GLU A 9 -2.74 1.86 12.20
N GLY A 10 -2.88 3.17 12.03
CA GLY A 10 -1.83 4.14 12.27
C GLY A 10 -1.22 4.68 10.99
N ASN A 11 -0.79 5.93 11.05
CA ASN A 11 -0.30 6.70 9.91
C ASN A 11 1.24 6.71 9.85
N SER A 12 1.85 5.53 10.00
CA SER A 12 3.30 5.38 9.91
C SER A 12 3.78 5.43 8.46
N VAL A 13 5.08 5.67 8.28
CA VAL A 13 5.70 5.61 6.94
C VAL A 13 5.43 4.25 6.29
N ARG A 14 5.66 3.17 7.04
CA ARG A 14 5.45 1.81 6.53
C ARG A 14 3.99 1.59 6.11
N ASN A 15 3.04 2.02 6.93
CA ASN A 15 1.62 1.85 6.60
C ASN A 15 1.19 2.70 5.41
N ARG A 16 1.74 3.92 5.26
CA ARG A 16 1.46 4.74 4.06
C ARG A 16 1.97 4.08 2.79
N LEU A 17 3.16 3.46 2.85
CA LEU A 17 3.68 2.71 1.70
C LEU A 17 2.81 1.50 1.38
N TRP A 18 2.46 0.69 2.37
CA TRP A 18 1.59 -0.47 2.17
C TRP A 18 0.23 -0.06 1.60
N ASN A 19 -0.35 1.00 2.14
CA ASN A 19 -1.64 1.50 1.67
C ASN A 19 -1.60 1.84 0.18
N PHE A 20 -0.59 2.59 -0.25
CA PHE A 20 -0.42 2.92 -1.66
C PHE A 20 -0.20 1.67 -2.51
N LEU A 21 0.71 0.80 -2.10
CA LEU A 21 1.07 -0.40 -2.86
C LEU A 21 -0.11 -1.36 -3.04
N VAL A 22 -0.94 -1.52 -2.01
CA VAL A 22 -2.13 -2.39 -2.09
C VAL A 22 -3.19 -1.78 -3.01
N VAL A 23 -3.52 -0.51 -2.83
CA VAL A 23 -4.56 0.16 -3.62
C VAL A 23 -4.18 0.23 -5.09
N HIS A 24 -2.90 0.39 -5.41
CA HIS A 24 -2.40 0.52 -6.78
C HIS A 24 -1.58 -0.69 -7.23
N SER A 25 -1.94 -1.88 -6.77
CA SER A 25 -1.18 -3.11 -7.03
C SER A 25 -1.17 -3.55 -8.50
N GLU A 26 -2.06 -3.04 -9.31
CA GLU A 26 -2.15 -3.38 -10.74
C GLU A 26 -1.08 -2.72 -11.60
N PHE A 27 -0.47 -1.63 -11.12
CA PHE A 27 0.45 -0.83 -11.91
C PHE A 27 1.84 -0.80 -11.28
N ASP A 28 2.84 -0.54 -12.11
CA ASP A 28 4.20 -0.31 -11.64
C ASP A 28 4.51 1.20 -11.55
N TYR A 29 5.43 1.55 -10.67
CA TYR A 29 5.82 2.94 -10.40
C TYR A 29 7.31 3.01 -10.11
N SER A 30 7.92 4.16 -10.39
CA SER A 30 9.28 4.45 -9.94
C SER A 30 9.29 4.66 -8.43
N MET A 31 10.46 4.51 -7.80
CA MET A 31 10.59 4.80 -6.37
C MET A 31 10.21 6.23 -6.01
N LYS A 32 10.56 7.19 -6.88
CA LYS A 32 10.19 8.60 -6.66
C LYS A 32 8.67 8.80 -6.64
N ASP A 33 7.97 8.16 -7.57
CA ASP A 33 6.51 8.24 -7.63
C ASP A 33 5.87 7.52 -6.44
N ILE A 34 6.41 6.38 -6.05
CA ILE A 34 5.92 5.65 -4.87
C ILE A 34 6.04 6.54 -3.62
N ALA A 35 7.18 7.20 -3.43
CA ALA A 35 7.38 8.11 -2.31
C ALA A 35 6.38 9.27 -2.35
N LYS A 36 6.25 9.90 -3.52
CA LYS A 36 5.36 11.03 -3.71
C LYS A 36 3.90 10.68 -3.42
N PHE A 37 3.41 9.59 -4.01
CA PHE A 37 2.00 9.20 -3.90
C PHE A 37 1.65 8.59 -2.55
N SER A 38 2.62 8.00 -1.85
CA SER A 38 2.41 7.49 -0.49
C SER A 38 2.66 8.53 0.60
N ASP A 39 3.03 9.75 0.20
CA ASP A 39 3.32 10.85 1.12
C ASP A 39 4.45 10.52 2.10
N VAL A 40 5.53 9.98 1.59
CA VAL A 40 6.74 9.73 2.38
C VAL A 40 7.94 10.36 1.68
N SER A 41 8.95 10.75 2.45
CA SER A 41 10.17 11.27 1.85
C SER A 41 10.91 10.17 1.09
N TYR A 42 11.63 10.56 0.04
CA TYR A 42 12.43 9.61 -0.71
C TYR A 42 13.51 8.95 0.16
N THR A 43 14.07 9.72 1.08
CA THR A 43 15.05 9.20 2.04
C THR A 43 14.46 8.11 2.93
N ALA A 44 13.27 8.35 3.48
CA ALA A 44 12.56 7.36 4.29
C ALA A 44 12.23 6.11 3.48
N LEU A 45 11.80 6.28 2.23
CA LEU A 45 11.53 5.16 1.35
C LEU A 45 12.77 4.31 1.12
N LYS A 46 13.91 4.94 0.82
CA LYS A 46 15.14 4.21 0.56
C LYS A 46 15.61 3.37 1.74
N GLU A 47 15.35 3.83 2.95
CA GLU A 47 15.74 3.09 4.16
C GLU A 47 15.06 1.73 4.28
N ILE A 48 13.82 1.63 3.86
CA ILE A 48 13.06 0.37 3.95
C ILE A 48 13.01 -0.40 2.64
N TRP A 49 13.36 0.23 1.53
CA TRP A 49 13.20 -0.36 0.20
C TRP A 49 14.03 -1.62 -0.01
N LYS A 50 15.27 -1.61 0.46
CA LYS A 50 16.15 -2.78 0.33
C LYS A 50 15.55 -4.01 1.00
N GLU A 51 14.95 -3.83 2.18
CA GLU A 51 14.26 -4.90 2.88
C GLU A 51 13.07 -5.42 2.08
N LEU A 52 12.26 -4.53 1.53
CA LEU A 52 11.09 -4.90 0.74
C LEU A 52 11.47 -5.68 -0.52
N VAL A 53 12.52 -5.26 -1.20
CA VAL A 53 13.04 -5.97 -2.38
C VAL A 53 13.58 -7.34 -1.98
N LYS A 54 14.38 -7.39 -0.91
CA LYS A 54 14.97 -8.65 -0.42
C LYS A 54 13.90 -9.66 -0.04
N ARG A 55 12.84 -9.22 0.61
CA ARG A 55 11.72 -10.07 1.02
C ARG A 55 10.76 -10.36 -0.13
N LYS A 56 11.02 -9.83 -1.31
CA LYS A 56 10.15 -9.98 -2.50
C LYS A 56 8.72 -9.46 -2.27
N ILE A 57 8.60 -8.47 -1.42
CA ILE A 57 7.35 -7.74 -1.21
C ILE A 57 7.04 -6.88 -2.44
N VAL A 58 8.08 -6.23 -2.97
CA VAL A 58 8.00 -5.49 -4.23
C VAL A 58 8.94 -6.14 -5.23
N ILE A 59 8.59 -6.05 -6.52
CA ILE A 59 9.39 -6.61 -7.59
C ILE A 59 9.67 -5.55 -8.65
N TYR A 60 10.86 -5.61 -9.20
CA TYR A 60 11.24 -4.84 -10.37
C TYR A 60 10.49 -5.40 -11.60
N THR A 61 9.94 -4.52 -12.42
CA THR A 61 9.19 -4.92 -13.61
C THR A 61 9.88 -4.55 -14.90
N ARG A 62 10.34 -3.30 -15.04
CA ARG A 62 10.92 -2.79 -16.29
C ARG A 62 11.61 -1.45 -16.04
N ASN A 63 12.34 -0.97 -17.03
CA ASN A 63 12.83 0.41 -17.04
C ASN A 63 11.91 1.26 -17.93
N VAL A 64 11.68 2.49 -17.49
CA VAL A 64 11.05 3.53 -18.30
C VAL A 64 12.06 4.68 -18.34
N GLY A 65 12.74 4.84 -19.48
CA GLY A 65 13.91 5.69 -19.56
C GLY A 65 14.99 5.21 -18.60
N LYS A 66 15.45 6.06 -17.71
CA LYS A 66 16.44 5.71 -16.68
C LYS A 66 15.81 5.22 -15.37
N ALA A 67 14.49 5.28 -15.26
CA ALA A 67 13.78 4.90 -14.04
C ALA A 67 13.49 3.41 -14.01
N LYS A 68 13.82 2.76 -12.88
CA LYS A 68 13.41 1.39 -12.60
C LYS A 68 12.00 1.42 -12.03
N MET A 69 11.13 0.56 -12.57
CA MET A 69 9.74 0.47 -12.13
C MET A 69 9.54 -0.75 -11.25
N TYR A 70 8.68 -0.59 -10.24
CA TYR A 70 8.40 -1.62 -9.24
C TYR A 70 6.90 -1.71 -8.99
N LYS A 71 6.47 -2.88 -8.56
CA LYS A 71 5.09 -3.08 -8.11
C LYS A 71 5.02 -4.08 -6.96
N LEU A 72 3.88 -4.11 -6.28
CA LEU A 72 3.61 -5.09 -5.24
C LEU A 72 3.61 -6.49 -5.83
N ASN A 73 4.28 -7.43 -5.16
CA ASN A 73 4.33 -8.83 -5.59
C ASN A 73 3.15 -9.61 -5.00
N ILE A 74 2.06 -9.67 -5.74
CA ILE A 74 0.83 -10.34 -5.28
C ILE A 74 0.96 -11.87 -5.18
N GLU A 75 2.02 -12.45 -5.73
CA GLU A 75 2.29 -13.88 -5.62
C GLU A 75 3.04 -14.25 -4.33
N ASN A 76 3.58 -13.26 -3.63
CA ASN A 76 4.24 -13.48 -2.34
C ASN A 76 3.18 -13.78 -1.28
N LEU A 77 3.36 -14.87 -0.53
CA LEU A 77 2.38 -15.30 0.48
C LEU A 77 2.14 -14.25 1.56
N GLN A 78 3.18 -13.56 2.02
CA GLN A 78 3.02 -12.48 3.00
C GLN A 78 2.20 -11.32 2.45
N VAL A 79 2.44 -10.98 1.18
CA VAL A 79 1.68 -9.92 0.49
C VAL A 79 0.22 -10.33 0.37
N GLU A 80 -0.04 -11.57 -0.06
CA GLU A 80 -1.40 -12.10 -0.16
C GLU A 80 -2.15 -11.97 1.17
N LYS A 81 -1.52 -12.39 2.27
CA LYS A 81 -2.13 -12.32 3.59
C LYS A 81 -2.31 -10.89 4.07
N PHE A 82 -1.36 -10.00 3.77
CA PHE A 82 -1.51 -8.60 4.10
C PHE A 82 -2.65 -7.96 3.32
N VAL A 83 -2.79 -8.25 2.03
CA VAL A 83 -3.87 -7.72 1.19
C VAL A 83 -5.23 -8.17 1.73
N GLU A 84 -5.35 -9.44 2.12
CA GLU A 84 -6.57 -9.96 2.76
C GLU A 84 -6.90 -9.17 4.03
N TYR A 85 -5.90 -8.96 4.89
CA TYR A 85 -6.06 -8.20 6.12
C TYR A 85 -6.46 -6.75 5.82
N TYR A 86 -5.76 -6.11 4.90
CA TYR A 86 -6.03 -4.73 4.49
C TYR A 86 -7.51 -4.53 4.13
N TRP A 87 -8.01 -5.35 3.24
CA TRP A 87 -9.39 -5.23 2.78
C TRP A 87 -10.39 -5.64 3.85
N SER A 88 -10.03 -6.54 4.78
CA SER A 88 -10.90 -6.85 5.92
C SER A 88 -11.09 -5.63 6.82
N VAL A 89 -10.02 -4.89 7.08
CA VAL A 89 -10.09 -3.65 7.88
C VAL A 89 -10.97 -2.61 7.20
N VAL A 90 -10.72 -2.35 5.92
CA VAL A 90 -11.46 -1.34 5.15
C VAL A 90 -12.93 -1.72 5.02
N ASN A 91 -13.21 -2.96 4.65
CA ASN A 91 -14.59 -3.42 4.41
C ASN A 91 -15.42 -3.48 5.68
N LEU A 92 -14.86 -3.90 6.80
CA LEU A 92 -15.55 -3.90 8.08
C LEU A 92 -15.93 -2.49 8.51
N GLU A 93 -15.05 -1.51 8.34
CA GLU A 93 -15.34 -0.13 8.68
C GLU A 93 -16.40 0.47 7.75
N VAL A 94 -16.33 0.20 6.46
CA VAL A 94 -17.34 0.65 5.50
C VAL A 94 -18.71 0.06 5.85
N ASP A 95 -18.79 -1.25 6.14
CA ASP A 95 -20.03 -1.91 6.54
C ASP A 95 -20.61 -1.29 7.82
N LYS A 96 -19.75 -1.00 8.79
CA LYS A 96 -20.16 -0.36 10.03
C LYS A 96 -20.78 1.01 9.77
N GLN A 97 -20.14 1.83 8.94
CA GLN A 97 -20.62 3.15 8.58
C GLN A 97 -21.97 3.09 7.86
N LEU A 98 -22.15 2.14 6.94
CA LEU A 98 -23.40 1.94 6.23
C LEU A 98 -24.53 1.53 7.18
N LYS A 99 -24.27 0.67 8.15
CA LYS A 99 -25.25 0.28 9.16
C LYS A 99 -25.65 1.44 10.05
N GLU A 100 -24.70 2.26 10.46
CA GLU A 100 -24.96 3.46 11.26
C GLU A 100 -25.83 4.46 10.48
N GLU A 101 -25.54 4.69 9.21
CA GLU A 101 -26.37 5.54 8.35
C GLU A 101 -27.79 5.00 8.21
N ALA A 102 -27.94 3.70 8.04
CA ALA A 102 -29.25 3.07 7.94
C ALA A 102 -30.09 3.24 9.22
N LEU A 103 -29.45 3.24 10.38
CA LEU A 103 -30.12 3.46 11.65
C LEU A 103 -30.57 4.91 11.85
N ILE A 104 -29.85 5.86 11.27
CA ILE A 104 -30.18 7.28 11.35
C ILE A 104 -31.26 7.67 10.36
N ALA A 105 -31.27 7.02 9.21
CA ALA A 105 -32.27 7.27 8.16
C ALA A 105 -33.63 6.71 8.55
#